data_2dd3b8fda6a2a54e303045fb26d574a2
#
_entry.id   2dd3b8fda6a2a54e303045fb26d574a2
#
_cell.length_a   1.000
_cell.length_b   1.000
_cell.length_c   1.000
_cell.angle_alpha   90.00
_cell.angle_beta   90.00
_cell.angle_gamma   90.00
#
_symmetry.space_group_name_H-M   'P 1'
#
loop_
_entity.id
_entity.type
_entity.pdbx_description
1 polymer ?
#
loop_
_entity_poly.entity_id
_entity_poly.type
_entity_poly.pdbx_seq_one_letter_code
_entity_poly.pdbx_strand_id
1 'polypeptide(L)'
;STIASDFGSLVIGQYNLGGATVTNSATQPNPNNTAFVIGNGTASNAKSDAFKVMVNGNTTVGNDLTVSGDVVVSSDARLKANIVSLGSTLAKLLLIDGKSYTMKKNGKQKIGVLAQDIQKVFPELVTTDDKDMLAVNYQGLVPVLINALKEQQSEIDELKEMFKELIIKQE
;
A
#
# COMPACT_ATOMS: atom_id res chain seq x y z
N SER A 1 -13.17 20.57 19.88
CA SER A 1 -14.47 19.92 19.64
C SER A 1 -14.33 18.85 18.55
N THR A 2 -15.19 17.84 18.57
CA THR A 2 -15.38 16.85 17.51
C THR A 2 -16.58 17.25 16.66
N ILE A 3 -16.59 16.84 15.39
CA ILE A 3 -17.68 17.13 14.46
C ILE A 3 -18.03 15.81 13.75
N ALA A 4 -19.25 15.31 14.00
CA ALA A 4 -19.87 14.27 13.19
C ALA A 4 -20.62 14.95 12.04
N SER A 5 -20.03 14.95 10.85
CA SER A 5 -20.55 15.70 9.69
C SER A 5 -21.25 14.81 8.67
N ASP A 6 -21.01 13.49 8.68
CA ASP A 6 -21.64 12.56 7.76
C ASP A 6 -22.87 11.89 8.38
N PHE A 7 -23.84 11.55 7.53
CA PHE A 7 -25.04 10.84 7.97
C PHE A 7 -24.67 9.50 8.63
N GLY A 8 -25.15 9.31 9.87
CA GLY A 8 -24.93 8.08 10.64
C GLY A 8 -23.54 7.90 11.23
N SER A 9 -22.68 8.93 11.21
CA SER A 9 -21.31 8.84 11.71
C SER A 9 -21.21 8.88 13.23
N LEU A 10 -20.27 8.09 13.77
CA LEU A 10 -19.82 8.15 15.17
C LEU A 10 -18.43 8.77 15.24
N VAL A 11 -18.26 9.80 16.04
CA VAL A 11 -16.99 10.52 16.21
C VAL A 11 -16.65 10.65 17.68
N ILE A 12 -15.43 10.23 18.04
CA ILE A 12 -14.87 10.36 19.39
C ILE A 12 -13.50 11.06 19.34
N GLY A 13 -12.94 11.36 20.51
CA GLY A 13 -11.64 12.04 20.61
C GLY A 13 -11.76 13.53 20.51
N GLN A 14 -10.84 14.20 19.82
CA GLN A 14 -10.82 15.65 19.71
C GLN A 14 -10.28 16.14 18.36
N TYR A 15 -10.79 17.28 17.89
CA TYR A 15 -10.33 17.96 16.67
C TYR A 15 -10.12 17.02 15.47
N ASN A 16 -11.12 16.19 15.18
CA ASN A 16 -11.11 15.32 13.99
C ASN A 16 -11.17 16.15 12.70
N LEU A 17 -10.70 15.53 11.61
CA LEU A 17 -10.97 16.03 10.27
C LEU A 17 -12.47 15.90 10.00
N GLY A 18 -13.16 17.00 9.91
CA GLY A 18 -14.59 17.05 9.63
C GLY A 18 -14.91 18.09 8.57
N GLY A 19 -16.15 18.12 8.14
CA GLY A 19 -16.63 19.10 7.16
C GLY A 19 -16.28 18.76 5.72
N ALA A 20 -15.93 19.73 4.91
CA ALA A 20 -15.82 19.64 3.44
C ALA A 20 -14.85 18.57 2.89
N THR A 21 -13.96 18.02 3.70
CA THR A 21 -13.01 16.99 3.29
C THR A 21 -13.55 15.57 3.45
N VAL A 22 -14.73 15.39 4.04
CA VAL A 22 -15.25 14.08 4.42
C VAL A 22 -16.65 13.85 3.88
N THR A 23 -17.43 14.89 3.71
CA THR A 23 -18.86 14.75 3.46
C THR A 23 -19.19 14.51 1.99
N ASN A 24 -19.63 13.31 1.71
CA ASN A 24 -20.44 13.08 0.52
C ASN A 24 -21.92 13.37 0.81
N SER A 25 -22.43 13.13 2.02
CA SER A 25 -23.75 13.56 2.45
C SER A 25 -23.88 13.64 3.97
N ALA A 26 -24.36 14.77 4.47
CA ALA A 26 -24.72 14.94 5.86
C ALA A 26 -26.14 14.41 6.18
N THR A 27 -26.98 14.20 5.17
CA THR A 27 -28.42 13.92 5.33
C THR A 27 -28.88 12.60 4.72
N GLN A 28 -28.03 11.96 3.92
CA GLN A 28 -28.36 10.71 3.21
C GLN A 28 -27.27 9.65 3.39
N PRO A 29 -27.62 8.35 3.43
CA PRO A 29 -26.65 7.26 3.37
C PRO A 29 -25.78 7.36 2.11
N ASN A 30 -24.46 7.22 2.27
CA ASN A 30 -23.52 7.18 1.15
C ASN A 30 -22.34 6.25 1.52
N PRO A 31 -21.93 5.30 0.63
CA PRO A 31 -20.80 4.41 0.91
C PRO A 31 -19.48 5.13 1.24
N ASN A 32 -19.32 6.35 0.74
CA ASN A 32 -18.14 7.17 0.99
C ASN A 32 -18.28 8.09 2.21
N ASN A 33 -19.38 8.01 2.96
CA ASN A 33 -19.49 8.66 4.25
C ASN A 33 -18.55 8.02 5.27
N THR A 34 -18.11 8.81 6.22
CA THR A 34 -17.40 8.33 7.39
C THR A 34 -18.38 7.64 8.34
N ALA A 35 -18.11 6.39 8.71
CA ALA A 35 -18.90 5.65 9.69
C ALA A 35 -18.38 5.85 11.12
N PHE A 36 -17.06 5.77 11.30
CA PHE A 36 -16.42 5.91 12.61
C PHE A 36 -15.09 6.66 12.52
N VAL A 37 -14.86 7.58 13.47
CA VAL A 37 -13.60 8.33 13.56
C VAL A 37 -13.14 8.47 15.00
N ILE A 38 -11.82 8.33 15.20
CA ILE A 38 -11.12 8.78 16.41
C ILE A 38 -10.27 10.00 16.04
N GLY A 39 -10.72 11.20 16.43
CA GLY A 39 -9.95 12.43 16.24
C GLY A 39 -8.79 12.52 17.24
N ASN A 40 -7.63 12.98 16.79
CA ASN A 40 -6.46 13.23 17.62
C ASN A 40 -5.76 14.57 17.30
N GLY A 41 -6.48 15.49 16.69
CA GLY A 41 -5.99 16.83 16.46
C GLY A 41 -5.72 17.58 17.78
N THR A 42 -4.89 18.60 17.74
CA THR A 42 -4.45 19.37 18.93
C THR A 42 -5.15 20.73 19.03
N ALA A 43 -5.69 21.24 17.94
CA ALA A 43 -6.38 22.53 17.89
C ALA A 43 -7.36 22.61 16.71
N SER A 44 -8.19 23.65 16.65
CA SER A 44 -9.14 23.88 15.55
C SER A 44 -8.47 24.07 14.19
N ASN A 45 -7.24 24.56 14.17
CA ASN A 45 -6.38 24.71 12.99
C ASN A 45 -5.35 23.59 12.80
N ALA A 46 -5.36 22.58 13.70
CA ALA A 46 -4.46 21.41 13.67
C ALA A 46 -5.29 20.13 13.89
N LYS A 47 -6.22 19.91 12.98
CA LYS A 47 -7.12 18.75 13.00
C LYS A 47 -6.44 17.53 12.43
N SER A 48 -6.71 16.33 12.99
CA SER A 48 -6.28 15.05 12.45
C SER A 48 -7.12 13.88 12.96
N ASP A 49 -7.08 12.77 12.24
CA ASP A 49 -7.70 11.50 12.62
C ASP A 49 -6.62 10.46 12.92
N ALA A 50 -6.72 9.80 14.07
CA ALA A 50 -5.90 8.65 14.41
C ALA A 50 -6.39 7.37 13.72
N PHE A 51 -7.72 7.25 13.59
CA PHE A 51 -8.39 6.10 13.01
C PHE A 51 -9.68 6.54 12.32
N LYS A 52 -9.91 6.04 11.11
CA LYS A 52 -11.12 6.35 10.34
C LYS A 52 -11.63 5.11 9.62
N VAL A 53 -12.92 4.84 9.70
CA VAL A 53 -13.63 3.80 8.94
C VAL A 53 -14.70 4.46 8.10
N MET A 54 -14.75 4.13 6.82
CA MET A 54 -15.79 4.56 5.90
C MET A 54 -16.95 3.56 5.88
N VAL A 55 -18.15 3.98 5.46
CA VAL A 55 -19.32 3.10 5.31
C VAL A 55 -19.05 1.93 4.35
N ASN A 56 -18.23 2.13 3.31
CA ASN A 56 -17.78 1.06 2.39
C ASN A 56 -16.73 0.11 2.99
N GLY A 57 -16.32 0.28 4.25
CA GLY A 57 -15.33 -0.55 4.94
C GLY A 57 -13.88 -0.11 4.77
N ASN A 58 -13.57 0.88 3.93
CA ASN A 58 -12.21 1.41 3.83
C ASN A 58 -11.77 1.99 5.17
N THR A 59 -10.59 1.58 5.64
CA THR A 59 -10.06 1.98 6.94
C THR A 59 -8.70 2.65 6.79
N THR A 60 -8.51 3.76 7.50
CA THR A 60 -7.23 4.47 7.57
C THR A 60 -6.74 4.52 9.00
N VAL A 61 -5.48 4.12 9.21
CA VAL A 61 -4.74 4.30 10.47
C VAL A 61 -3.72 5.41 10.28
N GLY A 62 -3.83 6.48 11.05
CA GLY A 62 -3.04 7.71 10.87
C GLY A 62 -1.56 7.61 11.30
N ASN A 63 -1.14 6.47 11.87
CA ASN A 63 0.23 6.22 12.32
C ASN A 63 0.60 4.74 12.14
N ASP A 64 1.52 4.22 12.95
CA ASP A 64 1.95 2.80 12.89
C ASP A 64 0.80 1.87 13.33
N LEU A 65 0.63 0.74 12.65
CA LEU A 65 -0.25 -0.36 13.01
C LEU A 65 0.59 -1.55 13.48
N THR A 66 0.42 -1.98 14.73
CA THR A 66 1.02 -3.21 15.27
C THR A 66 -0.04 -4.29 15.35
N VAL A 67 0.20 -5.42 14.69
CA VAL A 67 -0.68 -6.59 14.70
C VAL A 67 0.05 -7.72 15.42
N SER A 68 -0.54 -8.26 16.49
CA SER A 68 0.07 -9.37 17.27
C SER A 68 -0.18 -10.76 16.65
N GLY A 69 -1.03 -10.85 15.66
CA GLY A 69 -1.31 -12.06 14.88
C GLY A 69 -1.01 -11.82 13.39
N ASP A 70 -1.64 -12.62 12.54
CA ASP A 70 -1.45 -12.55 11.10
C ASP A 70 -2.30 -11.44 10.46
N VAL A 71 -1.78 -10.87 9.36
CA VAL A 71 -2.56 -10.05 8.42
C VAL A 71 -2.97 -10.93 7.25
N VAL A 72 -4.23 -11.39 7.25
CA VAL A 72 -4.78 -12.27 6.21
C VAL A 72 -5.52 -11.44 5.17
N VAL A 73 -5.12 -11.58 3.91
CA VAL A 73 -5.74 -10.89 2.78
C VAL A 73 -6.43 -11.91 1.88
N SER A 74 -7.72 -11.70 1.59
CA SER A 74 -8.49 -12.55 0.70
C SER A 74 -7.88 -12.61 -0.70
N SER A 75 -7.61 -13.82 -1.21
CA SER A 75 -6.96 -14.05 -2.50
C SER A 75 -7.58 -15.19 -3.32
N ASP A 76 -8.82 -15.57 -3.01
CA ASP A 76 -9.55 -16.62 -3.72
C ASP A 76 -9.76 -16.24 -5.19
N ALA A 77 -9.52 -17.19 -6.09
CA ALA A 77 -9.69 -16.99 -7.54
C ALA A 77 -11.13 -16.59 -7.91
N ARG A 78 -12.14 -17.03 -7.16
CA ARG A 78 -13.56 -16.68 -7.37
C ARG A 78 -13.85 -15.19 -7.18
N LEU A 79 -12.97 -14.46 -6.51
CA LEU A 79 -13.08 -13.01 -6.30
C LEU A 79 -12.38 -12.20 -7.41
N LYS A 80 -11.78 -12.87 -8.39
CA LYS A 80 -10.90 -12.26 -9.40
C LYS A 80 -11.42 -12.57 -10.80
N ALA A 81 -11.25 -11.62 -11.71
CA ALA A 81 -11.51 -11.79 -13.14
C ALA A 81 -10.25 -11.51 -13.96
N ASN A 82 -10.22 -11.97 -15.21
CA ASN A 82 -9.14 -11.72 -16.15
C ASN A 82 -7.75 -12.08 -15.59
N ILE A 83 -7.65 -13.25 -14.93
CA ILE A 83 -6.42 -13.72 -14.29
C ILE A 83 -5.41 -14.06 -15.39
N VAL A 84 -4.31 -13.31 -15.44
CA VAL A 84 -3.19 -13.52 -16.36
C VAL A 84 -1.88 -13.55 -15.59
N SER A 85 -0.87 -14.21 -16.17
CA SER A 85 0.48 -14.16 -15.60
C SER A 85 1.07 -12.76 -15.71
N LEU A 86 1.83 -12.34 -14.69
CA LEU A 86 2.61 -11.09 -14.75
C LEU A 86 3.72 -11.14 -15.81
N GLY A 87 4.07 -12.35 -16.29
CA GLY A 87 5.21 -12.54 -17.21
C GLY A 87 6.55 -12.19 -16.54
N SER A 88 7.46 -11.65 -17.35
CA SER A 88 8.79 -11.22 -16.89
C SER A 88 8.71 -9.99 -16.01
N THR A 89 9.33 -10.07 -14.82
CA THR A 89 9.33 -9.00 -13.83
C THR A 89 10.74 -8.62 -13.34
N LEU A 90 11.75 -9.44 -13.57
CA LEU A 90 13.12 -9.23 -13.09
C LEU A 90 13.70 -7.91 -13.58
N ALA A 91 13.63 -7.63 -14.87
CA ALA A 91 14.16 -6.41 -15.46
C ALA A 91 13.52 -5.14 -14.88
N LYS A 92 12.20 -5.17 -14.61
CA LYS A 92 11.48 -4.08 -13.96
C LYS A 92 11.86 -3.94 -12.49
N LEU A 93 12.00 -5.07 -11.78
CA LEU A 93 12.37 -5.08 -10.37
C LEU A 93 13.76 -4.48 -10.14
N LEU A 94 14.71 -4.74 -11.04
CA LEU A 94 16.07 -4.19 -11.00
C LEU A 94 16.13 -2.65 -11.18
N LEU A 95 15.06 -2.02 -11.61
CA LEU A 95 14.94 -0.55 -11.67
C LEU A 95 14.49 0.06 -10.33
N ILE A 96 14.11 -0.77 -9.36
CA ILE A 96 13.69 -0.34 -8.03
C ILE A 96 14.88 -0.44 -7.09
N ASP A 97 15.15 0.65 -6.38
CA ASP A 97 16.22 0.68 -5.38
C ASP A 97 15.62 0.79 -3.96
N GLY A 98 16.08 -0.08 -3.06
CA GLY A 98 15.75 -0.02 -1.64
C GLY A 98 16.44 1.18 -0.99
N LYS A 99 15.69 1.99 -0.26
CA LYS A 99 16.18 3.22 0.36
C LYS A 99 16.16 3.16 1.88
N SER A 100 17.19 3.72 2.51
CA SER A 100 17.13 4.14 3.90
C SER A 100 16.77 5.64 3.93
N TYR A 101 15.85 6.01 4.80
CA TYR A 101 15.38 7.39 4.89
C TYR A 101 14.97 7.76 6.32
N THR A 102 14.89 9.05 6.58
CA THR A 102 14.38 9.60 7.83
C THR A 102 13.00 10.20 7.64
N MET A 103 12.04 9.77 8.47
CA MET A 103 10.69 10.32 8.47
C MET A 103 10.71 11.78 8.95
N LYS A 104 10.29 12.72 8.11
CA LYS A 104 10.24 14.16 8.46
C LYS A 104 9.39 14.46 9.69
N LYS A 105 8.29 13.69 9.90
CA LYS A 105 7.33 13.90 11.00
C LYS A 105 7.95 13.66 12.39
N ASN A 106 8.86 12.69 12.53
CA ASN A 106 9.31 12.23 13.86
C ASN A 106 10.79 11.86 13.95
N GLY A 107 11.59 12.09 12.90
CA GLY A 107 13.01 11.80 12.87
C GLY A 107 13.40 10.30 12.87
N LYS A 108 12.42 9.38 12.80
CA LYS A 108 12.70 7.94 12.80
C LYS A 108 13.32 7.51 11.47
N GLN A 109 14.40 6.72 11.56
CA GLN A 109 14.96 6.05 10.38
C GLN A 109 14.14 4.83 10.01
N LYS A 110 13.92 4.64 8.71
CA LYS A 110 13.19 3.51 8.12
C LYS A 110 13.89 3.05 6.84
N ILE A 111 13.55 1.84 6.41
CA ILE A 111 13.94 1.28 5.12
C ILE A 111 12.67 1.02 4.32
N GLY A 112 12.71 1.27 3.03
CA GLY A 112 11.59 1.04 2.13
C GLY A 112 11.92 1.43 0.70
N VAL A 113 10.90 1.57 -0.12
CA VAL A 113 10.99 2.03 -1.51
C VAL A 113 10.31 3.39 -1.67
N LEU A 114 10.64 4.13 -2.72
CA LEU A 114 9.93 5.35 -3.07
C LEU A 114 8.73 5.00 -3.95
N ALA A 115 7.55 5.52 -3.59
CA ALA A 115 6.33 5.29 -4.36
C ALA A 115 6.47 5.80 -5.81
N GLN A 116 7.22 6.89 -6.02
CA GLN A 116 7.51 7.44 -7.35
C GLN A 116 8.34 6.48 -8.23
N ASP A 117 9.21 5.67 -7.65
CA ASP A 117 9.99 4.69 -8.41
C ASP A 117 9.14 3.46 -8.73
N ILE A 118 8.32 2.99 -7.78
CA ILE A 118 7.35 1.93 -8.03
C ILE A 118 6.34 2.33 -9.11
N GLN A 119 5.85 3.57 -9.09
CA GLN A 119 4.86 4.08 -10.06
C GLN A 119 5.35 4.01 -11.52
N LYS A 120 6.65 4.14 -11.76
CA LYS A 120 7.23 4.07 -13.10
C LYS A 120 7.19 2.66 -13.71
N VAL A 121 7.24 1.62 -12.89
CA VAL A 121 7.40 0.21 -13.32
C VAL A 121 6.20 -0.66 -12.99
N PHE A 122 5.49 -0.39 -11.88
CA PHE A 122 4.30 -1.07 -11.39
C PHE A 122 3.28 -0.06 -10.86
N PRO A 123 2.67 0.77 -11.74
CA PRO A 123 1.73 1.81 -11.32
C PRO A 123 0.52 1.25 -10.57
N GLU A 124 0.13 -0.01 -10.83
CA GLU A 124 -0.96 -0.72 -10.16
C GLU A 124 -0.70 -1.01 -8.68
N LEU A 125 0.55 -0.89 -8.22
CA LEU A 125 0.93 -1.03 -6.81
C LEU A 125 0.94 0.32 -6.07
N VAL A 126 0.61 1.41 -6.73
CA VAL A 126 0.63 2.74 -6.13
C VAL A 126 -0.78 3.31 -6.07
N THR A 127 -1.15 3.82 -4.93
CA THR A 127 -2.39 4.55 -4.72
C THR A 127 -2.07 6.00 -4.37
N THR A 128 -2.98 6.90 -4.72
CA THR A 128 -2.89 8.32 -4.39
C THR A 128 -4.02 8.68 -3.44
N ASP A 129 -3.72 9.41 -2.38
CA ASP A 129 -4.74 9.93 -1.49
C ASP A 129 -5.32 11.27 -2.00
N ASP A 130 -6.29 11.83 -1.25
CA ASP A 130 -6.95 13.10 -1.54
C ASP A 130 -6.06 14.36 -1.41
N LYS A 131 -4.79 14.18 -1.02
CA LYS A 131 -3.75 15.21 -0.93
C LYS A 131 -2.60 14.97 -1.91
N ASP A 132 -2.82 14.17 -2.93
CA ASP A 132 -1.83 13.76 -3.92
C ASP A 132 -0.61 13.04 -3.33
N MET A 133 -0.73 12.48 -2.10
CA MET A 133 0.34 11.69 -1.51
C MET A 133 0.27 10.25 -1.99
N LEU A 134 1.41 9.75 -2.46
CA LEU A 134 1.53 8.39 -2.97
C LEU A 134 1.77 7.38 -1.84
N ALA A 135 1.12 6.21 -1.94
CA ALA A 135 1.32 5.06 -1.07
C ALA A 135 1.55 3.78 -1.89
N VAL A 136 2.35 2.86 -1.35
CA VAL A 136 2.72 1.60 -2.01
C VAL A 136 2.01 0.43 -1.34
N ASN A 137 1.37 -0.41 -2.15
CA ASN A 137 0.92 -1.74 -1.75
C ASN A 137 2.12 -2.69 -1.68
N TYR A 138 2.80 -2.76 -0.53
CA TYR A 138 3.95 -3.62 -0.33
C TYR A 138 3.63 -5.12 -0.48
N GLN A 139 2.42 -5.56 -0.15
CA GLN A 139 2.02 -6.96 -0.35
C GLN A 139 1.94 -7.33 -1.83
N GLY A 140 1.58 -6.38 -2.68
CA GLY A 140 1.57 -6.56 -4.14
C GLY A 140 2.96 -6.77 -4.75
N LEU A 141 4.05 -6.44 -4.04
CA LEU A 141 5.41 -6.74 -4.48
C LEU A 141 5.77 -8.23 -4.35
N VAL A 142 5.06 -9.00 -3.51
CA VAL A 142 5.34 -10.43 -3.33
C VAL A 142 5.22 -11.22 -4.62
N PRO A 143 4.13 -11.17 -5.40
CA PRO A 143 4.04 -11.89 -6.68
C PRO A 143 5.07 -11.40 -7.73
N VAL A 144 5.45 -10.13 -7.70
CA VAL A 144 6.52 -9.59 -8.56
C VAL A 144 7.86 -10.24 -8.22
N LEU A 145 8.20 -10.33 -6.93
CA LEU A 145 9.40 -10.99 -6.43
C LEU A 145 9.42 -12.50 -6.74
N ILE A 146 8.27 -13.18 -6.63
CA ILE A 146 8.14 -14.61 -6.99
C ILE A 146 8.50 -14.83 -8.45
N ASN A 147 7.99 -14.00 -9.37
CA ASN A 147 8.29 -14.15 -10.80
C ASN A 147 9.74 -13.79 -11.10
N ALA A 148 10.27 -12.70 -10.55
CA ALA A 148 11.66 -12.32 -10.74
C ALA A 148 12.63 -13.42 -10.25
N LEU A 149 12.34 -14.06 -9.11
CA LEU A 149 13.14 -15.18 -8.61
C LEU A 149 13.11 -16.39 -9.53
N LYS A 150 11.95 -16.70 -10.14
CA LYS A 150 11.83 -17.78 -11.13
C LYS A 150 12.62 -17.50 -12.39
N GLU A 151 12.60 -16.25 -12.88
CA GLU A 151 13.40 -15.82 -14.03
C GLU A 151 14.90 -15.97 -13.73
N GLN A 152 15.34 -15.42 -12.59
CA GLN A 152 16.73 -15.54 -12.17
C GLN A 152 17.18 -17.00 -12.02
N GLN A 153 16.30 -17.89 -11.51
CA GLN A 153 16.60 -19.32 -11.42
C GLN A 153 16.75 -19.95 -12.82
N SER A 154 15.90 -19.58 -13.79
CA SER A 154 16.01 -20.05 -15.17
C SER A 154 17.35 -19.63 -15.81
N GLU A 155 17.74 -18.36 -15.66
CA GLU A 155 19.03 -17.86 -16.16
C GLU A 155 20.23 -18.61 -15.54
N ILE A 156 20.16 -18.90 -14.22
CA ILE A 156 21.19 -19.68 -13.53
C ILE A 156 21.28 -21.12 -14.09
N ASP A 157 20.15 -21.75 -14.38
CA ASP A 157 20.13 -23.10 -14.88
C ASP A 157 20.65 -23.16 -16.35
N GLU A 158 20.32 -22.18 -17.18
CA GLU A 158 20.87 -21.99 -18.51
C GLU A 158 22.41 -21.82 -18.49
N LEU A 159 22.91 -20.98 -17.58
CA LEU A 159 24.35 -20.78 -17.39
C LEU A 159 25.06 -22.08 -16.96
N LYS A 160 24.46 -22.88 -16.08
CA LYS A 160 24.99 -24.16 -15.65
C LYS A 160 25.11 -25.15 -16.83
N GLU A 161 24.09 -25.20 -17.69
CA GLU A 161 24.14 -26.07 -18.88
C GLU A 161 25.23 -25.61 -19.88
N MET A 162 25.32 -24.30 -20.15
CA MET A 162 26.40 -23.76 -20.98
C MET A 162 27.78 -24.07 -20.42
N PHE A 163 27.97 -24.03 -19.12
CA PHE A 163 29.22 -24.39 -18.45
C PHE A 163 29.57 -25.88 -18.65
N LYS A 164 28.60 -26.79 -18.51
CA LYS A 164 28.78 -28.22 -18.74
C LYS A 164 29.23 -28.49 -20.20
N GLU A 165 28.55 -27.85 -21.16
CA GLU A 165 28.90 -27.98 -22.58
C GLU A 165 30.33 -27.49 -22.88
N LEU A 166 30.79 -26.43 -22.25
CA LEU A 166 32.14 -25.89 -22.42
C LEU A 166 33.21 -26.87 -21.89
N ILE A 167 32.93 -27.49 -20.73
CA ILE A 167 33.88 -28.49 -20.15
C ILE A 167 34.01 -29.71 -21.07
N ILE A 168 32.89 -30.25 -21.57
CA ILE A 168 32.87 -31.41 -22.46
C ILE A 168 33.62 -31.14 -23.76
N LYS A 169 33.64 -29.92 -24.27
CA LYS A 169 34.35 -29.55 -25.51
C LYS A 169 35.86 -29.38 -25.34
N GLN A 170 36.37 -29.39 -24.11
CA GLN A 170 37.81 -29.25 -23.80
C GLN A 170 38.50 -30.59 -23.50
N GLU A 171 37.73 -31.69 -23.42
CA GLU A 171 38.18 -33.07 -23.35
C GLU A 171 38.26 -33.70 -24.77
#